data_5aa3c5c297f7d0830984d5d680b7aaa3
#
_entry.id   5aa3c5c297f7d0830984d5d680b7aaa3
#
_cell.length_a   1.000
_cell.length_b   1.000
_cell.length_c   1.000
_cell.angle_alpha   90.00
_cell.angle_beta   90.00
_cell.angle_gamma   90.00
#
_symmetry.space_group_name_H-M   'P 1'
#
loop_
_entity.id
_entity.type
_entity.pdbx_description
1 polymer ?
#
loop_
_entity_poly.entity_id
_entity_poly.type
_entity_poly.pdbx_seq_one_letter_code
_entity_poly.pdbx_strand_id
1 'polypeptide(L)'
;ESQSVTLIYVDGTKGWQDIHDSTSNVTGGAFVEATGGTVLTNGDFKTHIFTASGCFAVSSVGNPAGSDKVEYLVVAGGGPSGDAGAGSAYAAGGGGAGGFRYASPTLGSPNPLNASSIPVTAATFPISIGAGGSFPGTGSNSVFSTITSSGGGGGARDNASSPAVIGNSGGSGGGGAGGPG
;
A
#
# COMPACT_ATOMS: atom_id res chain seq x y z
N GLU A 1 36.33 -28.50 -19.78
CA GLU A 1 37.31 -27.49 -19.36
C GLU A 1 36.98 -27.10 -17.90
N SER A 2 37.95 -27.34 -17.00
CA SER A 2 37.79 -26.96 -15.58
C SER A 2 38.11 -25.48 -15.44
N GLN A 3 37.15 -24.65 -15.10
CA GLN A 3 37.41 -23.28 -14.71
C GLN A 3 37.82 -23.24 -13.24
N SER A 4 38.94 -22.62 -12.95
CA SER A 4 39.38 -22.32 -11.58
C SER A 4 39.00 -20.90 -11.25
N VAL A 5 38.23 -20.72 -10.17
CA VAL A 5 37.84 -19.40 -9.67
C VAL A 5 38.63 -19.14 -8.40
N THR A 6 39.32 -18.03 -8.32
CA THR A 6 39.98 -17.56 -7.10
C THR A 6 39.25 -16.36 -6.54
N LEU A 7 38.70 -16.50 -5.34
CA LEU A 7 37.94 -15.45 -4.68
C LEU A 7 38.76 -14.85 -3.53
N ILE A 8 38.74 -13.55 -3.40
CA ILE A 8 39.25 -12.81 -2.24
C ILE A 8 38.07 -12.15 -1.53
N TYR A 9 37.98 -12.36 -0.22
CA TYR A 9 37.07 -11.61 0.62
C TYR A 9 37.66 -10.22 0.88
N VAL A 10 36.98 -9.17 0.47
CA VAL A 10 37.46 -7.78 0.60
C VAL A 10 36.96 -7.15 1.91
N ASP A 11 35.65 -7.10 2.09
CA ASP A 11 35.01 -6.59 3.30
C ASP A 11 33.49 -6.94 3.30
N GLY A 12 32.78 -6.56 4.37
CA GLY A 12 31.34 -6.82 4.50
C GLY A 12 30.46 -6.10 3.48
N THR A 13 30.98 -5.10 2.79
CA THR A 13 30.28 -4.34 1.73
C THR A 13 30.52 -4.92 0.35
N LYS A 14 31.76 -5.35 0.09
CA LYS A 14 32.16 -5.88 -1.23
C LYS A 14 32.10 -7.41 -1.31
N GLY A 15 32.14 -8.07 -0.17
CA GLY A 15 32.06 -9.54 -0.10
C GLY A 15 33.24 -10.24 -0.78
N TRP A 16 32.99 -11.38 -1.39
CA TRP A 16 33.95 -12.16 -2.14
C TRP A 16 34.09 -11.64 -3.56
N GLN A 17 35.31 -11.37 -4.01
CA GLN A 17 35.61 -10.87 -5.35
C GLN A 17 36.45 -11.88 -6.12
N ASP A 18 36.15 -12.07 -7.40
CA ASP A 18 36.98 -12.84 -8.32
C ASP A 18 38.18 -12.00 -8.76
N ILE A 19 39.37 -12.54 -8.65
CA ILE A 19 40.59 -11.86 -9.04
C ILE A 19 41.04 -12.14 -10.48
N HIS A 20 40.35 -13.05 -11.16
CA HIS A 20 40.73 -13.42 -12.53
C HIS A 20 39.91 -12.74 -13.61
N ASP A 21 38.79 -12.10 -13.24
CA ASP A 21 37.94 -11.38 -14.19
C ASP A 21 37.65 -9.98 -13.69
N SER A 22 38.29 -9.00 -14.26
CA SER A 22 38.09 -7.59 -13.97
C SER A 22 36.72 -7.05 -14.42
N THR A 23 35.93 -7.85 -15.17
CA THR A 23 34.64 -7.46 -15.70
C THR A 23 33.46 -8.05 -14.92
N SER A 24 33.71 -9.09 -14.12
CA SER A 24 32.66 -9.79 -13.33
C SER A 24 32.81 -9.62 -11.82
N ASN A 25 33.14 -8.43 -11.35
CA ASN A 25 32.99 -8.12 -9.93
C ASN A 25 31.51 -8.20 -9.55
N VAL A 26 31.05 -9.40 -9.21
CA VAL A 26 29.73 -9.60 -8.67
C VAL A 26 29.73 -9.00 -7.27
N THR A 27 29.39 -7.73 -7.20
CA THR A 27 29.02 -7.12 -5.93
C THR A 27 27.83 -7.90 -5.41
N GLY A 28 27.92 -8.46 -4.20
CA GLY A 28 26.80 -9.16 -3.57
C GLY A 28 25.54 -8.31 -3.63
N GLY A 29 24.36 -8.94 -3.63
CA GLY A 29 23.11 -8.24 -3.69
C GLY A 29 23.01 -7.21 -2.55
N ALA A 30 22.90 -5.93 -2.90
CA ALA A 30 22.56 -4.89 -1.95
C ALA A 30 21.05 -4.63 -2.06
N PHE A 31 20.39 -4.45 -0.92
CA PHE A 31 18.95 -4.24 -0.82
C PHE A 31 18.64 -2.81 -0.38
N VAL A 32 17.39 -2.41 -0.54
CA VAL A 32 16.92 -1.11 -0.09
C VAL A 32 17.04 -1.02 1.44
N GLU A 33 17.69 0.05 1.91
CA GLU A 33 17.69 0.42 3.33
C GLU A 33 16.77 1.61 3.56
N ALA A 34 15.87 1.48 4.51
CA ALA A 34 14.89 2.50 4.81
C ALA A 34 14.51 2.51 6.29
N THR A 35 13.90 3.62 6.70
CA THR A 35 13.31 3.82 8.03
C THR A 35 11.88 4.33 7.92
N GLY A 36 11.15 4.30 9.03
CA GLY A 36 9.77 4.78 9.12
C GLY A 36 8.76 3.67 9.36
N GLY A 37 7.66 4.02 10.01
CA GLY A 37 6.64 3.07 10.44
C GLY A 37 7.14 2.05 11.48
N THR A 38 6.37 0.99 11.70
CA THR A 38 6.81 -0.17 12.49
C THR A 38 7.50 -1.15 11.55
N VAL A 39 8.74 -1.52 11.87
CA VAL A 39 9.55 -2.42 11.04
C VAL A 39 9.46 -3.84 11.57
N LEU A 40 9.09 -4.77 10.69
CA LEU A 40 9.14 -6.21 10.95
C LEU A 40 10.14 -6.85 9.99
N THR A 41 10.96 -7.75 10.50
CA THR A 41 11.90 -8.55 9.69
C THR A 41 11.46 -10.02 9.75
N ASN A 42 11.31 -10.63 8.59
CA ASN A 42 10.98 -12.04 8.45
C ASN A 42 11.82 -12.66 7.33
N GLY A 43 12.82 -13.43 7.68
CA GLY A 43 13.81 -13.94 6.73
C GLY A 43 14.48 -12.78 5.98
N ASP A 44 14.48 -12.83 4.68
CA ASP A 44 15.10 -11.83 3.79
C ASP A 44 14.20 -10.59 3.54
N PHE A 45 13.02 -10.55 4.16
CA PHE A 45 12.06 -9.46 3.96
C PHE A 45 12.02 -8.50 5.14
N LYS A 46 12.01 -7.21 4.84
CA LYS A 46 11.77 -6.13 5.78
C LYS A 46 10.44 -5.45 5.42
N THR A 47 9.50 -5.42 6.36
CA THR A 47 8.17 -4.83 6.16
C THR A 47 8.03 -3.57 7.01
N HIS A 48 7.70 -2.45 6.40
CA HIS A 48 7.40 -1.19 7.05
C HIS A 48 5.89 -0.99 7.11
N ILE A 49 5.32 -0.95 8.32
CA ILE A 49 3.87 -0.83 8.56
C ILE A 49 3.56 0.57 9.06
N PHE A 50 2.67 1.26 8.34
CA PHE A 50 2.17 2.59 8.68
C PHE A 50 0.69 2.50 9.03
N THR A 51 0.34 2.77 10.27
CA THR A 51 -1.05 2.88 10.77
C THR A 51 -1.47 4.33 11.01
N ALA A 52 -0.54 5.26 10.82
CA ALA A 52 -0.74 6.71 10.83
C ALA A 52 0.14 7.34 9.74
N SER A 53 -0.22 8.55 9.34
CA SER A 53 0.59 9.31 8.37
C SER A 53 2.01 9.55 8.88
N GLY A 54 2.98 9.50 7.99
CA GLY A 54 4.39 9.59 8.33
C GLY A 54 5.27 9.63 7.08
N CYS A 55 6.49 9.15 7.20
CA CYS A 55 7.45 9.13 6.10
C CYS A 55 8.16 7.78 6.00
N PHE A 56 8.28 7.28 4.77
CA PHE A 56 9.17 6.18 4.43
C PHE A 56 10.46 6.80 3.88
N ALA A 57 11.54 6.77 4.66
CA ALA A 57 12.80 7.39 4.29
C ALA A 57 13.80 6.33 3.85
N VAL A 58 14.12 6.34 2.55
CA VAL A 58 15.12 5.46 1.93
C VAL A 58 16.48 6.14 2.06
N SER A 59 17.40 5.49 2.76
CA SER A 59 18.78 5.97 2.95
C SER A 59 19.73 5.42 1.90
N SER A 60 19.47 4.21 1.41
CA SER A 60 20.25 3.55 0.37
C SER A 60 19.37 2.72 -0.54
N VAL A 61 19.65 2.74 -1.81
CA VAL A 61 19.01 1.84 -2.79
C VAL A 61 19.85 0.58 -2.95
N GLY A 62 19.21 -0.51 -3.29
CA GLY A 62 19.91 -1.74 -3.64
C GLY A 62 20.61 -1.65 -4.99
N ASN A 63 21.19 -2.73 -5.41
CA ASN A 63 21.82 -2.89 -6.72
C ASN A 63 21.03 -3.87 -7.60
N PRO A 64 21.35 -4.04 -8.89
CA PRO A 64 20.65 -4.97 -9.77
C PRO A 64 20.68 -6.44 -9.33
N ALA A 65 21.66 -6.85 -8.50
CA ALA A 65 21.74 -8.19 -7.95
C ALA A 65 20.85 -8.37 -6.69
N GLY A 66 20.50 -7.25 -6.03
CA GLY A 66 19.53 -7.18 -4.94
C GLY A 66 18.18 -6.64 -5.43
N SER A 67 17.71 -5.54 -4.86
CA SER A 67 16.48 -4.87 -5.30
C SER A 67 16.54 -3.36 -5.08
N ASP A 68 16.12 -2.61 -6.08
CA ASP A 68 15.90 -1.16 -6.05
C ASP A 68 14.40 -0.81 -6.00
N LYS A 69 13.54 -1.81 -5.74
CA LYS A 69 12.08 -1.68 -5.76
C LYS A 69 11.48 -2.10 -4.45
N VAL A 70 10.34 -1.51 -4.15
CA VAL A 70 9.51 -1.90 -3.00
C VAL A 70 8.16 -2.44 -3.46
N GLU A 71 7.72 -3.50 -2.81
CA GLU A 71 6.36 -3.97 -2.87
C GLU A 71 5.51 -3.14 -1.93
N TYR A 72 4.22 -3.05 -2.18
CA TYR A 72 3.34 -2.26 -1.33
C TYR A 72 1.93 -2.84 -1.22
N LEU A 73 1.30 -2.48 -0.12
CA LEU A 73 -0.12 -2.62 0.12
C LEU A 73 -0.64 -1.30 0.67
N VAL A 74 -1.58 -0.66 -0.02
CA VAL A 74 -2.19 0.61 0.40
C VAL A 74 -3.69 0.43 0.51
N VAL A 75 -4.21 0.58 1.73
CA VAL A 75 -5.63 0.50 2.06
C VAL A 75 -6.12 1.87 2.51
N ALA A 76 -7.21 2.35 1.95
CA ALA A 76 -7.82 3.63 2.29
C ALA A 76 -8.85 3.49 3.43
N GLY A 77 -9.29 4.62 3.98
CA GLY A 77 -10.34 4.67 4.98
C GLY A 77 -11.68 4.19 4.44
N GLY A 78 -12.45 3.43 5.23
CA GLY A 78 -13.81 3.01 4.88
C GLY A 78 -14.79 4.18 4.94
N GLY A 79 -15.87 4.10 4.19
CA GLY A 79 -16.98 5.04 4.26
C GLY A 79 -17.88 4.79 5.49
N PRO A 80 -18.61 5.80 5.97
CA PRO A 80 -19.56 5.65 7.05
C PRO A 80 -20.84 4.94 6.59
N SER A 81 -21.54 4.32 7.51
CA SER A 81 -22.93 3.93 7.26
C SER A 81 -23.81 5.17 7.03
N GLY A 82 -24.91 5.01 6.35
CA GLY A 82 -25.97 5.99 6.32
C GLY A 82 -26.59 6.18 7.72
N ASP A 83 -27.42 7.20 7.85
CA ASP A 83 -28.18 7.51 9.07
C ASP A 83 -29.67 7.30 8.80
N ALA A 84 -30.32 6.45 9.58
CA ALA A 84 -31.77 6.21 9.47
C ALA A 84 -32.62 7.22 10.26
N GLY A 85 -31.97 8.09 11.06
CA GLY A 85 -32.66 8.99 11.98
C GLY A 85 -33.31 8.27 13.18
N ALA A 86 -33.45 8.97 14.28
CA ALA A 86 -34.10 8.40 15.47
C ALA A 86 -35.58 8.17 15.22
N GLY A 87 -36.11 6.96 15.53
CA GLY A 87 -37.50 6.59 15.41
C GLY A 87 -37.99 6.29 13.99
N SER A 88 -37.08 6.17 13.03
CA SER A 88 -37.38 5.88 11.64
C SER A 88 -37.61 4.38 11.42
N ALA A 89 -38.64 4.03 10.66
CA ALA A 89 -38.86 2.67 10.15
C ALA A 89 -37.96 2.38 8.90
N TYR A 90 -37.13 3.31 8.52
CA TYR A 90 -36.31 3.24 7.32
C TYR A 90 -34.95 2.63 7.63
N ALA A 91 -34.40 1.90 6.67
CA ALA A 91 -33.09 1.28 6.81
C ALA A 91 -32.01 2.16 6.16
N ALA A 92 -30.92 2.35 6.88
CA ALA A 92 -29.74 3.05 6.34
C ALA A 92 -28.87 2.12 5.47
N GLY A 93 -28.24 2.68 4.47
CA GLY A 93 -27.23 1.99 3.67
C GLY A 93 -25.94 1.74 4.43
N GLY A 94 -25.28 0.62 4.18
CA GLY A 94 -23.94 0.35 4.69
C GLY A 94 -22.87 1.23 4.03
N GLY A 95 -21.79 1.55 4.75
CA GLY A 95 -20.64 2.21 4.17
C GLY A 95 -19.83 1.29 3.27
N GLY A 96 -19.19 1.86 2.23
CA GLY A 96 -18.31 1.17 1.34
C GLY A 96 -16.92 0.94 1.95
N ALA A 97 -16.23 -0.12 1.58
CA ALA A 97 -14.85 -0.35 1.98
C ALA A 97 -13.90 0.68 1.34
N GLY A 98 -12.82 1.01 2.03
CA GLY A 98 -11.73 1.75 1.42
C GLY A 98 -11.09 0.98 0.28
N GLY A 99 -10.58 1.69 -0.71
CA GLY A 99 -9.88 1.12 -1.83
C GLY A 99 -8.67 0.31 -1.37
N PHE A 100 -8.28 -0.62 -2.21
CA PHE A 100 -7.19 -1.54 -1.99
C PHE A 100 -6.25 -1.52 -3.21
N ARG A 101 -4.97 -1.21 -2.99
CA ARG A 101 -3.92 -1.21 -4.03
C ARG A 101 -2.73 -2.01 -3.54
N TYR A 102 -2.21 -2.89 -4.37
CA TYR A 102 -1.02 -3.64 -4.00
C TYR A 102 -0.14 -3.94 -5.22
N ALA A 103 1.13 -4.18 -4.95
CA ALA A 103 2.06 -4.79 -5.87
C ALA A 103 2.90 -5.82 -5.13
N SER A 104 2.84 -7.05 -5.56
CA SER A 104 3.66 -8.14 -5.06
C SER A 104 3.90 -9.16 -6.17
N PRO A 105 5.13 -9.34 -6.64
CA PRO A 105 5.49 -10.38 -7.59
C PRO A 105 5.32 -11.79 -7.00
N THR A 106 5.35 -11.93 -5.68
CA THR A 106 5.26 -13.23 -4.99
C THR A 106 3.83 -13.76 -4.86
N LEU A 107 2.81 -12.89 -4.86
CA LEU A 107 1.41 -13.31 -4.73
C LEU A 107 0.77 -13.79 -6.05
N GLY A 108 1.56 -13.99 -7.08
CA GLY A 108 1.11 -14.58 -8.34
C GLY A 108 0.20 -13.65 -9.17
N SER A 109 0.46 -13.61 -10.46
CA SER A 109 -0.40 -12.95 -11.45
C SER A 109 -1.34 -14.02 -12.07
N PRO A 110 -2.54 -13.68 -12.60
CA PRO A 110 -2.95 -12.35 -13.01
C PRO A 110 -4.11 -11.80 -12.18
N ASN A 111 -3.84 -10.94 -11.22
CA ASN A 111 -4.90 -10.16 -10.60
C ASN A 111 -4.86 -8.75 -11.21
N PRO A 112 -5.95 -8.23 -11.79
CA PRO A 112 -5.97 -6.88 -12.37
C PRO A 112 -5.72 -5.76 -11.35
N LEU A 113 -5.80 -6.07 -10.04
CA LEU A 113 -5.45 -5.15 -8.96
C LEU A 113 -3.97 -5.19 -8.59
N ASN A 114 -3.21 -6.19 -9.08
CA ASN A 114 -1.77 -6.29 -8.85
C ASN A 114 -1.04 -5.38 -9.83
N ALA A 115 -0.40 -4.35 -9.31
CA ALA A 115 0.45 -3.45 -10.07
C ALA A 115 1.93 -3.86 -9.97
N SER A 116 2.79 -3.14 -10.68
CA SER A 116 4.23 -3.33 -10.55
C SER A 116 4.77 -2.71 -9.26
N SER A 117 5.81 -3.33 -8.68
CA SER A 117 6.58 -2.74 -7.58
C SER A 117 7.15 -1.38 -7.99
N ILE A 118 7.31 -0.47 -7.03
CA ILE A 118 7.75 0.90 -7.27
C ILE A 118 9.28 0.95 -7.15
N PRO A 119 10.00 1.47 -8.17
CA PRO A 119 11.41 1.81 -8.01
C PRO A 119 11.53 2.96 -7.00
N VAL A 120 12.51 2.87 -6.11
CA VAL A 120 12.78 3.89 -5.11
C VAL A 120 14.16 4.50 -5.34
N THR A 121 14.32 5.72 -4.85
CA THR A 121 15.61 6.43 -4.80
C THR A 121 15.92 6.75 -3.34
N ALA A 122 17.17 7.12 -3.05
CA ALA A 122 17.54 7.61 -1.73
C ALA A 122 16.84 8.96 -1.46
N ALA A 123 15.63 8.90 -0.95
CA ALA A 123 14.73 10.03 -0.73
C ALA A 123 13.69 9.69 0.34
N THR A 124 12.99 10.71 0.80
CA THR A 124 11.87 10.56 1.73
C THR A 124 10.55 10.57 0.98
N PHE A 125 9.77 9.52 1.14
CA PHE A 125 8.45 9.35 0.55
C PHE A 125 7.39 9.60 1.61
N PRO A 126 6.55 10.64 1.46
CA PRO A 126 5.46 10.89 2.39
C PRO A 126 4.41 9.79 2.30
N ILE A 127 3.91 9.38 3.46
CA ILE A 127 2.81 8.42 3.60
C ILE A 127 1.62 9.17 4.20
N SER A 128 0.48 9.10 3.54
CA SER A 128 -0.80 9.57 4.09
C SER A 128 -1.70 8.38 4.33
N ILE A 129 -2.22 8.27 5.55
CA ILE A 129 -3.20 7.24 5.91
C ILE A 129 -4.57 7.89 6.03
N GLY A 130 -5.50 7.41 5.20
CA GLY A 130 -6.87 7.91 5.17
C GLY A 130 -7.68 7.43 6.35
N ALA A 131 -8.33 8.37 7.04
CA ALA A 131 -9.27 8.06 8.11
C ALA A 131 -10.59 7.49 7.55
N GLY A 132 -11.31 6.72 8.38
CA GLY A 132 -12.70 6.37 8.12
C GLY A 132 -13.56 7.62 8.03
N GLY A 133 -14.59 7.58 7.20
CA GLY A 133 -15.52 8.68 6.99
C GLY A 133 -16.52 8.82 8.11
N SER A 134 -17.08 10.04 8.24
CA SER A 134 -18.25 10.33 9.04
C SER A 134 -19.43 10.69 8.14
N PHE A 135 -20.63 10.23 8.47
CA PHE A 135 -21.83 10.60 7.72
C PHE A 135 -22.03 12.14 7.69
N PRO A 136 -22.43 12.73 6.54
CA PRO A 136 -22.80 12.11 5.24
C PRO A 136 -21.63 11.96 4.25
N GLY A 137 -20.37 11.96 4.70
CA GLY A 137 -19.17 11.97 3.85
C GLY A 137 -18.76 10.59 3.34
N THR A 138 -17.47 10.52 2.99
CA THR A 138 -16.78 9.35 2.50
C THR A 138 -15.53 9.10 3.34
N GLY A 139 -14.93 7.94 3.23
CA GLY A 139 -13.59 7.69 3.76
C GLY A 139 -12.54 8.57 3.05
N SER A 140 -11.41 8.76 3.69
CA SER A 140 -10.27 9.50 3.13
C SER A 140 -9.32 8.59 2.36
N ASN A 141 -8.64 9.14 1.37
CA ASN A 141 -7.64 8.44 0.60
C ASN A 141 -6.39 8.13 1.41
N SER A 142 -5.77 6.98 1.14
CA SER A 142 -4.40 6.69 1.55
C SER A 142 -3.46 6.83 0.36
N VAL A 143 -2.28 7.39 0.60
CA VAL A 143 -1.30 7.70 -0.45
C VAL A 143 0.09 7.22 -0.05
N PHE A 144 0.74 6.53 -0.97
CA PHE A 144 2.17 6.23 -0.94
C PHE A 144 2.78 6.60 -2.29
N SER A 145 3.68 7.57 -2.31
CA SER A 145 4.29 8.08 -3.55
C SER A 145 3.22 8.47 -4.59
N THR A 146 3.21 7.85 -5.74
CA THR A 146 2.22 8.06 -6.82
C THR A 146 0.97 7.18 -6.67
N ILE A 147 0.96 6.27 -5.70
CA ILE A 147 -0.14 5.33 -5.48
C ILE A 147 -1.18 5.97 -4.56
N THR A 148 -2.38 6.13 -5.07
CA THR A 148 -3.54 6.58 -4.30
C THR A 148 -4.58 5.48 -4.23
N SER A 149 -4.98 5.11 -3.02
CA SER A 149 -6.13 4.26 -2.76
C SER A 149 -7.30 5.14 -2.31
N SER A 150 -8.44 5.03 -2.97
CA SER A 150 -9.59 5.91 -2.74
C SER A 150 -10.37 5.50 -1.50
N GLY A 151 -10.83 6.48 -0.72
CA GLY A 151 -11.72 6.24 0.41
C GLY A 151 -13.02 5.56 0.01
N GLY A 152 -13.65 4.84 0.93
CA GLY A 152 -14.94 4.18 0.73
C GLY A 152 -16.10 5.15 0.66
N GLY A 153 -17.12 4.85 -0.13
CA GLY A 153 -18.34 5.64 -0.24
C GLY A 153 -19.20 5.57 1.02
N GLY A 154 -19.85 6.67 1.40
CA GLY A 154 -20.83 6.69 2.48
C GLY A 154 -22.12 5.99 2.08
N GLY A 155 -22.77 5.33 3.05
CA GLY A 155 -24.08 4.71 2.88
C GLY A 155 -25.21 5.72 2.66
N ALA A 156 -26.24 5.30 1.98
CA ALA A 156 -27.42 6.09 1.73
C ALA A 156 -28.20 6.39 3.02
N ARG A 157 -28.90 7.51 3.02
CA ARG A 157 -29.89 7.87 4.01
C ARG A 157 -31.27 7.91 3.38
N ASP A 158 -32.21 7.26 4.01
CA ASP A 158 -33.62 7.48 3.71
C ASP A 158 -34.33 8.02 4.97
N ASN A 159 -35.04 9.12 4.83
CA ASN A 159 -35.96 9.59 5.84
C ASN A 159 -37.19 10.25 5.15
N ALA A 160 -38.36 10.07 5.72
CA ALA A 160 -39.62 10.57 5.17
C ALA A 160 -39.69 12.11 5.02
N SER A 161 -38.78 12.85 5.62
CA SER A 161 -38.82 14.32 5.70
C SER A 161 -37.70 15.03 4.90
N SER A 162 -36.85 14.28 4.23
CA SER A 162 -35.74 14.84 3.45
C SER A 162 -35.56 14.08 2.15
N PRO A 163 -35.05 14.71 1.07
CA PRO A 163 -34.71 13.97 -0.13
C PRO A 163 -33.79 12.79 0.22
N ALA A 164 -34.10 11.61 -0.35
CA ALA A 164 -33.26 10.44 -0.20
C ALA A 164 -31.83 10.77 -0.60
N VAL A 165 -30.87 10.52 0.29
CA VAL A 165 -29.44 10.65 -0.02
C VAL A 165 -28.99 9.29 -0.55
N ILE A 166 -28.60 9.24 -1.82
CA ILE A 166 -28.02 8.05 -2.43
C ILE A 166 -26.65 7.75 -1.83
N GLY A 167 -26.27 6.48 -1.83
CA GLY A 167 -24.93 6.08 -1.41
C GLY A 167 -23.86 6.73 -2.29
N ASN A 168 -22.78 7.17 -1.67
CA ASN A 168 -21.67 7.82 -2.36
C ASN A 168 -20.77 6.79 -3.05
N SER A 169 -20.16 7.22 -4.16
CA SER A 169 -19.07 6.46 -4.78
C SER A 169 -17.80 6.51 -3.93
N GLY A 170 -16.92 5.52 -4.10
CA GLY A 170 -15.65 5.43 -3.39
C GLY A 170 -14.81 4.26 -3.92
N GLY A 171 -13.84 3.82 -3.16
CA GLY A 171 -13.08 2.58 -3.44
C GLY A 171 -14.02 1.39 -3.59
N SER A 172 -14.98 1.25 -2.65
CA SER A 172 -16.27 0.60 -2.86
C SER A 172 -17.37 1.62 -2.62
N GLY A 173 -18.45 1.56 -3.38
CA GLY A 173 -19.62 2.43 -3.20
C GLY A 173 -20.34 2.13 -1.89
N GLY A 174 -21.04 3.13 -1.37
CA GLY A 174 -21.98 2.94 -0.25
C GLY A 174 -23.25 2.22 -0.69
N GLY A 175 -23.86 1.49 0.23
CA GLY A 175 -25.14 0.80 0.01
C GLY A 175 -26.32 1.76 -0.10
N GLY A 176 -27.38 1.32 -0.80
CA GLY A 176 -28.65 2.00 -0.84
C GLY A 176 -29.41 1.93 0.50
N ALA A 177 -30.31 2.85 0.73
CA ALA A 177 -31.26 2.80 1.84
C ALA A 177 -32.53 2.07 1.41
N GLY A 178 -33.18 1.38 2.35
CA GLY A 178 -34.51 0.76 2.13
C GLY A 178 -35.60 1.68 2.66
N GLY A 179 -36.57 2.05 1.80
CA GLY A 179 -37.79 2.73 2.20
C GLY A 179 -38.96 1.78 2.37
N PRO A 180 -40.10 2.25 2.93
CA PRO A 180 -41.33 1.48 2.89
C PRO A 180 -41.75 1.33 1.43
N GLY A 181 -42.06 0.10 1.03
CA GLY A 181 -42.67 -0.24 -0.26
C GLY A 181 -44.06 0.32 -0.37
#